data_5bcda966d078e5577ccc744c531da480
#
_entry.id   5bcda966d078e5577ccc744c531da480
#
_cell.length_a   1.000
_cell.length_b   1.000
_cell.length_c   1.000
_cell.angle_alpha   90.00
_cell.angle_beta   90.00
_cell.angle_gamma   90.00
#
_symmetry.space_group_name_H-M   'P 1'
#
loop_
_entity.id
_entity.type
_entity.pdbx_description
1 polymer ?
#
loop_
_entity_poly.entity_id
_entity_poly.type
_entity_poly.pdbx_seq_one_letter_code
_entity_poly.pdbx_strand_id
1 'polypeptide(L)'
;LKTIIDTSVCELTRLEHTNATEMAKVLENSYRAMNIAFAVEWSRYAEEAGVDLYEIVNAIRVRKTHANLMYPGVGVGGYCLTKDPLLASWSRKSLFGSEFDLSMSINSVSVNDQMPVFAFERLVQVFGDLQEKKVTFLGVSYRGDVGDTRFTPVETLVNMVRQAGSTIKLHDPFVSYWEEQKCDVE
;
A
#
# COMPACT_ATOMS: atom_id res chain seq x y z
N LEU A 1 19.58 -9.61 23.42
CA LEU A 1 19.08 -9.52 22.03
C LEU A 1 20.10 -10.03 21.01
N LYS A 2 21.38 -9.65 21.10
CA LYS A 2 22.45 -10.13 20.19
C LYS A 2 22.63 -11.65 20.14
N THR A 3 22.13 -12.38 21.14
CA THR A 3 22.17 -13.84 21.19
C THR A 3 20.97 -14.51 20.50
N ILE A 4 19.95 -13.74 20.14
CA ILE A 4 18.68 -14.24 19.59
C ILE A 4 18.47 -13.71 18.17
N ILE A 5 18.95 -12.48 17.88
CA ILE A 5 18.78 -11.80 16.60
C ILE A 5 20.14 -11.74 15.90
N ASP A 6 20.18 -12.19 14.65
CA ASP A 6 21.35 -12.00 13.81
C ASP A 6 21.57 -10.51 13.51
N THR A 7 22.68 -9.99 13.99
CA THR A 7 23.07 -8.58 13.83
C THR A 7 24.24 -8.41 12.88
N SER A 8 24.58 -9.44 12.10
CA SER A 8 25.72 -9.40 11.16
C SER A 8 25.48 -8.44 9.98
N VAL A 9 24.21 -8.28 9.58
CA VAL A 9 23.82 -7.39 8.47
C VAL A 9 23.49 -5.98 8.96
N CYS A 10 22.84 -5.87 10.12
CA CYS A 10 22.45 -4.57 10.69
C CYS A 10 22.79 -4.55 12.18
N GLU A 11 23.62 -3.57 12.58
CA GLU A 11 23.96 -3.37 13.98
C GLU A 11 22.74 -2.93 14.81
N LEU A 12 22.67 -3.43 16.06
CA LEU A 12 21.68 -2.95 17.01
C LEU A 12 22.02 -1.53 17.46
N THR A 13 21.15 -0.60 17.11
CA THR A 13 21.21 0.79 17.59
C THR A 13 20.38 0.91 18.88
N ARG A 14 21.02 1.36 19.95
CA ARG A 14 20.33 1.68 21.19
C ARG A 14 19.92 3.14 21.22
N LEU A 15 18.62 3.40 21.35
CA LEU A 15 18.11 4.76 21.59
C LEU A 15 18.01 5.01 23.12
N GLU A 16 18.16 6.26 23.55
CA GLU A 16 18.18 6.62 24.97
C GLU A 16 16.82 6.47 25.66
N HIS A 17 15.76 6.74 24.91
CA HIS A 17 14.40 6.76 25.44
C HIS A 17 13.48 5.79 24.69
N THR A 18 12.55 5.16 25.40
CA THR A 18 11.51 4.29 24.83
C THR A 18 10.65 5.03 23.80
N ASN A 19 10.29 6.28 24.08
CA ASN A 19 9.54 7.12 23.14
C ASN A 19 10.26 7.30 21.79
N ALA A 20 11.60 7.38 21.81
CA ALA A 20 12.37 7.48 20.59
C ALA A 20 12.29 6.18 19.75
N THR A 21 12.27 5.03 20.43
CA THR A 21 12.14 3.71 19.76
C THR A 21 10.74 3.55 19.16
N GLU A 22 9.69 3.95 19.89
CA GLU A 22 8.31 3.92 19.38
C GLU A 22 8.14 4.88 18.20
N MET A 23 8.65 6.10 18.34
CA MET A 23 8.62 7.10 17.27
C MET A 23 9.37 6.62 16.03
N ALA A 24 10.54 5.96 16.19
CA ALA A 24 11.31 5.41 15.08
C ALA A 24 10.49 4.40 14.28
N LYS A 25 9.72 3.53 14.96
CA LYS A 25 8.84 2.55 14.29
C LYS A 25 7.74 3.21 13.49
N VAL A 26 7.06 4.18 14.08
CA VAL A 26 5.96 4.91 13.40
C VAL A 26 6.49 5.75 12.25
N LEU A 27 7.64 6.41 12.43
CA LEU A 27 8.31 7.20 11.39
C LEU A 27 8.73 6.32 10.19
N GLU A 28 9.31 5.15 10.43
CA GLU A 28 9.67 4.19 9.38
C GLU A 28 8.46 3.80 8.53
N ASN A 29 7.35 3.45 9.16
CA ASN A 29 6.14 3.06 8.46
C ASN A 29 5.49 4.25 7.72
N SER A 30 5.50 5.45 8.31
CA SER A 30 5.03 6.67 7.67
C SER A 30 5.87 7.03 6.44
N TYR A 31 7.20 6.94 6.55
CA TYR A 31 8.10 7.14 5.43
C TYR A 31 7.83 6.15 4.29
N ARG A 32 7.60 4.88 4.64
CA ARG A 32 7.29 3.84 3.65
C ARG A 32 5.96 4.10 2.94
N ALA A 33 4.91 4.45 3.69
CA ALA A 33 3.61 4.81 3.13
C ALA A 33 3.72 6.02 2.19
N MET A 34 4.46 7.06 2.59
CA MET A 34 4.72 8.25 1.78
C MET A 34 5.50 7.93 0.51
N ASN A 35 6.51 7.08 0.59
CA ASN A 35 7.32 6.69 -0.58
C ASN A 35 6.49 5.93 -1.62
N ILE A 36 5.58 5.06 -1.16
CA ILE A 36 4.63 4.38 -2.05
C ILE A 36 3.65 5.39 -2.65
N ALA A 37 3.06 6.27 -1.84
CA ALA A 37 2.11 7.28 -2.31
C ALA A 37 2.74 8.23 -3.34
N PHE A 38 4.01 8.59 -3.16
CA PHE A 38 4.77 9.36 -4.14
C PHE A 38 4.86 8.62 -5.49
N ALA A 39 5.24 7.34 -5.47
CA ALA A 39 5.31 6.55 -6.70
C ALA A 39 3.92 6.37 -7.37
N VAL A 40 2.88 6.22 -6.56
CA VAL A 40 1.48 6.14 -7.03
C VAL A 40 1.03 7.43 -7.72
N GLU A 41 1.32 8.58 -7.15
CA GLU A 41 1.00 9.88 -7.76
C GLU A 41 1.70 10.05 -9.11
N TRP A 42 2.99 9.71 -9.17
CA TRP A 42 3.78 9.76 -10.40
C TRP A 42 3.33 8.74 -11.44
N SER A 43 2.73 7.60 -11.03
CA SER A 43 2.22 6.62 -12.01
C SER A 43 1.06 7.18 -12.84
N ARG A 44 0.21 8.01 -12.25
CA ARG A 44 -0.88 8.68 -12.97
C ARG A 44 -0.35 9.63 -14.04
N TYR A 45 0.63 10.44 -13.70
CA TYR A 45 1.29 11.33 -14.63
C TYR A 45 2.04 10.58 -15.74
N ALA A 46 2.76 9.49 -15.39
CA ALA A 46 3.46 8.66 -16.36
C ALA A 46 2.49 8.02 -17.37
N GLU A 47 1.32 7.59 -16.92
CA GLU A 47 0.25 7.07 -17.80
C GLU A 47 -0.25 8.11 -18.79
N GLU A 48 -0.52 9.35 -18.33
CA GLU A 48 -0.91 10.46 -19.19
C GLU A 48 0.16 10.82 -20.22
N ALA A 49 1.43 10.73 -19.81
CA ALA A 49 2.59 10.97 -20.67
C ALA A 49 2.91 9.79 -21.62
N GLY A 50 2.27 8.64 -21.45
CA GLY A 50 2.51 7.44 -22.27
C GLY A 50 3.87 6.78 -22.00
N VAL A 51 4.41 6.89 -20.76
CA VAL A 51 5.71 6.33 -20.36
C VAL A 51 5.54 5.30 -19.27
N ASP A 52 6.46 4.31 -19.21
CA ASP A 52 6.47 3.30 -18.16
C ASP A 52 7.21 3.79 -16.92
N LEU A 53 6.47 4.02 -15.83
CA LEU A 53 7.06 4.44 -14.57
C LEU A 53 8.00 3.38 -13.97
N TYR A 54 7.77 2.09 -14.22
CA TYR A 54 8.66 1.04 -13.71
C TYR A 54 10.06 1.15 -14.30
N GLU A 55 10.18 1.45 -15.60
CA GLU A 55 11.48 1.71 -16.24
C GLU A 55 12.16 2.94 -15.63
N ILE A 56 11.40 4.02 -15.40
CA ILE A 56 11.93 5.25 -14.78
C ILE A 56 12.41 4.97 -13.37
N VAL A 57 11.61 4.29 -12.54
CA VAL A 57 11.99 3.94 -11.16
C VAL A 57 13.23 3.05 -11.15
N ASN A 58 13.33 2.06 -12.03
CA ASN A 58 14.50 1.19 -12.15
C ASN A 58 15.76 1.99 -12.49
N ALA A 59 15.67 2.93 -13.43
CA ALA A 59 16.78 3.79 -13.81
C ALA A 59 17.24 4.70 -12.66
N ILE A 60 16.30 5.22 -11.86
CA ILE A 60 16.61 6.08 -10.70
C ILE A 60 17.25 5.26 -9.57
N ARG A 61 16.78 4.05 -9.31
CA ARG A 61 17.23 3.16 -8.22
C ARG A 61 18.68 2.69 -8.34
N VAL A 62 19.31 2.86 -9.49
CA VAL A 62 20.75 2.63 -9.68
C VAL A 62 21.58 3.52 -8.76
N ARG A 63 21.08 4.70 -8.42
CA ARG A 63 21.74 5.61 -7.47
C ARG A 63 21.50 5.12 -6.03
N LYS A 64 22.60 4.94 -5.28
CA LYS A 64 22.52 4.49 -3.87
C LYS A 64 21.56 5.31 -3.00
N THR A 65 21.51 6.62 -3.23
CA THR A 65 20.63 7.55 -2.48
C THR A 65 19.15 7.41 -2.81
N HIS A 66 18.79 6.71 -3.89
CA HIS A 66 17.42 6.52 -4.36
C HIS A 66 17.04 5.03 -4.50
N ALA A 67 17.90 4.13 -4.02
CA ALA A 67 17.69 2.69 -4.15
C ALA A 67 16.41 2.18 -3.44
N ASN A 68 15.87 2.97 -2.52
CA ASN A 68 14.65 2.67 -1.76
C ASN A 68 13.38 3.30 -2.32
N LEU A 69 13.43 3.95 -3.50
CA LEU A 69 12.22 4.42 -4.17
C LEU A 69 11.28 3.22 -4.43
N MET A 70 10.03 3.32 -4.01
CA MET A 70 9.06 2.24 -4.12
C MET A 70 8.40 2.23 -5.50
N TYR A 71 7.76 1.11 -5.82
CA TYR A 71 6.96 0.98 -7.03
C TYR A 71 5.49 1.32 -6.74
N PRO A 72 4.75 1.82 -7.73
CA PRO A 72 3.31 1.99 -7.61
C PRO A 72 2.61 0.63 -7.57
N GLY A 73 1.39 0.61 -7.06
CA GLY A 73 0.52 -0.57 -7.01
C GLY A 73 -0.94 -0.19 -6.92
N VAL A 74 -1.81 -1.17 -6.70
CA VAL A 74 -3.26 -0.98 -6.61
C VAL A 74 -3.69 -0.38 -5.27
N GLY A 75 -2.76 -0.10 -4.38
CA GLY A 75 -2.99 0.44 -3.05
C GLY A 75 -2.10 -0.22 -2.02
N VAL A 76 -2.29 0.17 -0.77
CA VAL A 76 -1.54 -0.34 0.38
C VAL A 76 -2.49 -1.06 1.31
N GLY A 77 -2.13 -2.29 1.67
CA GLY A 77 -2.88 -3.09 2.62
C GLY A 77 -2.07 -3.48 3.85
N GLY A 78 -2.63 -4.37 4.65
CA GLY A 78 -2.07 -4.79 5.92
C GLY A 78 -2.27 -3.77 7.03
N TYR A 79 -1.83 -4.11 8.23
CA TYR A 79 -2.12 -3.34 9.44
C TYR A 79 -1.28 -2.07 9.61
N CYS A 80 -0.01 -2.13 9.24
CA CYS A 80 0.94 -1.10 9.69
C CYS A 80 0.83 0.19 8.87
N LEU A 81 0.93 0.09 7.54
CA LEU A 81 1.02 1.27 6.69
C LEU A 81 -0.31 2.01 6.55
N THR A 82 -1.42 1.34 6.81
CA THR A 82 -2.77 1.94 6.75
C THR A 82 -3.11 2.79 7.97
N LYS A 83 -2.47 2.55 9.13
CA LYS A 83 -2.81 3.24 10.38
C LYS A 83 -1.66 4.00 11.05
N ASP A 84 -0.41 3.52 10.96
CA ASP A 84 0.69 4.12 11.70
C ASP A 84 0.95 5.59 11.34
N PRO A 85 0.84 6.00 10.06
CA PRO A 85 0.91 7.41 9.69
C PRO A 85 -0.17 8.28 10.37
N LEU A 86 -1.38 7.73 10.53
CA LEU A 86 -2.50 8.40 11.21
C LEU A 86 -2.31 8.41 12.73
N LEU A 87 -1.76 7.32 13.29
CA LEU A 87 -1.44 7.21 14.70
C LEU A 87 -0.44 8.28 15.15
N ALA A 88 0.55 8.59 14.31
CA ALA A 88 1.52 9.66 14.57
C ALA A 88 0.83 11.02 14.74
N SER A 89 -0.08 11.37 13.85
CA SER A 89 -0.86 12.62 13.93
C SER A 89 -1.80 12.63 15.13
N TRP A 90 -2.48 11.51 15.39
CA TRP A 90 -3.33 11.36 16.56
C TRP A 90 -2.56 11.54 17.88
N SER A 91 -1.42 10.88 18.03
CA SER A 91 -0.60 10.93 19.23
C SER A 91 -0.09 12.36 19.51
N ARG A 92 0.32 13.07 18.47
CA ARG A 92 0.71 14.48 18.56
C ARG A 92 -0.38 15.36 19.16
N LYS A 93 -1.58 15.24 18.61
CA LYS A 93 -2.74 16.01 19.06
C LYS A 93 -3.16 15.61 20.48
N SER A 94 -3.29 14.30 20.72
CA SER A 94 -3.88 13.77 21.97
C SER A 94 -2.92 13.80 23.14
N LEU A 95 -1.60 13.58 22.92
CA LEU A 95 -0.62 13.49 24.00
C LEU A 95 0.12 14.82 24.24
N PHE A 96 0.29 15.64 23.21
CA PHE A 96 1.08 16.86 23.29
C PHE A 96 0.26 18.13 23.05
N GLY A 97 -1.06 18.04 22.78
CA GLY A 97 -1.92 19.19 22.52
C GLY A 97 -1.52 20.03 21.30
N SER A 98 -0.79 19.44 20.36
CA SER A 98 -0.28 20.15 19.20
C SER A 98 -1.33 20.24 18.08
N GLU A 99 -1.58 21.45 17.60
CA GLU A 99 -2.46 21.71 16.45
C GLU A 99 -1.81 21.41 15.08
N PHE A 100 -0.50 21.20 15.07
CA PHE A 100 0.23 20.91 13.82
C PHE A 100 0.02 19.48 13.35
N ASP A 101 -0.51 19.29 12.15
CA ASP A 101 -0.71 17.99 11.54
C ASP A 101 0.55 17.48 10.82
N LEU A 102 0.72 16.16 10.81
CA LEU A 102 1.71 15.48 9.98
C LEU A 102 1.10 15.25 8.58
N SER A 103 0.91 16.34 7.83
CA SER A 103 0.14 16.35 6.58
C SER A 103 0.68 15.35 5.53
N MET A 104 1.99 15.20 5.39
CA MET A 104 2.57 14.23 4.46
C MET A 104 2.18 12.79 4.83
N SER A 105 2.20 12.46 6.12
CA SER A 105 1.80 11.14 6.59
C SER A 105 0.31 10.88 6.36
N ILE A 106 -0.55 11.85 6.66
CA ILE A 106 -2.00 11.75 6.46
C ILE A 106 -2.32 11.64 4.96
N ASN A 107 -1.77 12.52 4.14
CA ASN A 107 -2.01 12.54 2.70
C ASN A 107 -1.51 11.25 2.03
N SER A 108 -0.43 10.65 2.52
CA SER A 108 0.07 9.39 1.96
C SER A 108 -0.94 8.25 2.10
N VAL A 109 -1.65 8.17 3.22
CA VAL A 109 -2.73 7.19 3.41
C VAL A 109 -3.85 7.46 2.43
N SER A 110 -4.30 8.72 2.32
CA SER A 110 -5.38 9.12 1.40
C SER A 110 -5.03 8.80 -0.07
N VAL A 111 -3.81 9.08 -0.51
CA VAL A 111 -3.35 8.74 -1.87
C VAL A 111 -3.38 7.24 -2.12
N ASN A 112 -2.88 6.46 -1.15
CA ASN A 112 -2.86 5.00 -1.27
C ASN A 112 -4.27 4.41 -1.28
N ASP A 113 -5.20 4.94 -0.50
CA ASP A 113 -6.60 4.50 -0.44
C ASP A 113 -7.38 4.81 -1.75
N GLN A 114 -6.94 5.82 -2.51
CA GLN A 114 -7.54 6.16 -3.81
C GLN A 114 -7.10 5.24 -4.96
N MET A 115 -6.06 4.43 -4.79
CA MET A 115 -5.53 3.61 -5.88
C MET A 115 -6.51 2.56 -6.42
N PRO A 116 -7.28 1.83 -5.60
CA PRO A 116 -8.28 0.91 -6.13
C PRO A 116 -9.35 1.62 -6.97
N VAL A 117 -9.72 2.84 -6.57
CA VAL A 117 -10.67 3.68 -7.32
C VAL A 117 -10.10 4.05 -8.68
N PHE A 118 -8.85 4.51 -8.71
CA PHE A 118 -8.16 4.83 -9.96
C PHE A 118 -8.04 3.61 -10.89
N ALA A 119 -7.71 2.43 -10.34
CA ALA A 119 -7.66 1.19 -11.11
C ALA A 119 -9.04 0.84 -11.70
N PHE A 120 -10.12 1.04 -10.95
CA PHE A 120 -11.48 0.86 -11.45
C PHE A 120 -11.81 1.84 -12.58
N GLU A 121 -11.50 3.13 -12.42
CA GLU A 121 -11.70 4.16 -13.45
C GLU A 121 -10.97 3.80 -14.75
N ARG A 122 -9.74 3.26 -14.63
CA ARG A 122 -8.97 2.79 -15.79
C ARG A 122 -9.62 1.60 -16.48
N LEU A 123 -10.17 0.63 -15.71
CA LEU A 123 -10.94 -0.47 -16.28
C LEU A 123 -12.14 0.05 -17.10
N VAL A 124 -12.89 0.98 -16.54
CA VAL A 124 -14.04 1.60 -17.22
C VAL A 124 -13.60 2.38 -18.45
N GLN A 125 -12.50 3.13 -18.37
CA GLN A 125 -11.99 3.88 -19.51
C GLN A 125 -11.57 2.99 -20.69
N VAL A 126 -10.97 1.83 -20.40
CA VAL A 126 -10.45 0.91 -21.43
C VAL A 126 -11.57 0.02 -21.99
N PHE A 127 -12.45 -0.48 -21.14
CA PHE A 127 -13.43 -1.50 -21.51
C PHE A 127 -14.87 -0.99 -21.62
N GLY A 128 -15.14 0.26 -21.26
CA GLY A 128 -16.47 0.85 -21.22
C GLY A 128 -17.32 0.29 -20.11
N ASP A 129 -18.60 0.04 -20.39
CA ASP A 129 -19.52 -0.58 -19.42
C ASP A 129 -19.02 -1.97 -19.03
N LEU A 130 -18.97 -2.21 -17.71
CA LEU A 130 -18.51 -3.46 -17.13
C LEU A 130 -19.67 -4.46 -16.86
N GLN A 131 -20.90 -4.07 -17.13
CA GLN A 131 -22.05 -4.96 -16.94
C GLN A 131 -21.89 -6.25 -17.74
N GLU A 132 -22.19 -7.40 -17.11
CA GLU A 132 -22.08 -8.76 -17.67
C GLU A 132 -20.67 -9.20 -18.12
N LYS A 133 -19.65 -8.36 -17.91
CA LYS A 133 -18.26 -8.77 -18.17
C LYS A 133 -17.75 -9.74 -17.12
N LYS A 134 -16.81 -10.59 -17.54
CA LYS A 134 -16.07 -11.48 -16.63
C LYS A 134 -14.74 -10.84 -16.30
N VAL A 135 -14.49 -10.59 -15.01
CA VAL A 135 -13.24 -10.03 -14.51
C VAL A 135 -12.57 -11.02 -13.58
N THR A 136 -11.34 -11.37 -13.88
CA THR A 136 -10.52 -12.24 -13.02
C THR A 136 -9.47 -11.40 -12.30
N PHE A 137 -9.44 -11.54 -10.98
CA PHE A 137 -8.41 -10.96 -10.13
C PHE A 137 -7.32 -12.01 -9.88
N LEU A 138 -6.10 -11.65 -10.22
CA LEU A 138 -4.91 -12.48 -9.99
C LEU A 138 -4.15 -11.91 -8.78
N GLY A 139 -4.41 -12.51 -7.62
CA GLY A 139 -3.96 -12.07 -6.31
C GLY A 139 -5.05 -11.33 -5.53
N VAL A 140 -5.31 -11.79 -4.30
CA VAL A 140 -6.24 -11.16 -3.35
C VAL A 140 -5.54 -10.72 -2.07
N SER A 141 -4.34 -11.21 -1.82
CA SER A 141 -3.49 -10.79 -0.71
C SER A 141 -2.99 -9.35 -0.89
N TYR A 142 -2.74 -8.66 0.22
CA TYR A 142 -2.21 -7.30 0.15
C TYR A 142 -0.72 -7.24 -0.25
N ARG A 143 -0.04 -8.39 -0.27
CA ARG A 143 1.38 -8.51 -0.59
C ARG A 143 1.64 -9.83 -1.31
N GLY A 144 2.60 -9.84 -2.23
CA GLY A 144 3.09 -11.06 -2.87
C GLY A 144 3.72 -12.05 -1.90
N ASP A 145 3.63 -13.34 -2.21
CA ASP A 145 4.21 -14.47 -1.48
C ASP A 145 3.70 -14.65 -0.03
N VAL A 146 2.52 -14.16 0.28
CA VAL A 146 1.85 -14.34 1.57
C VAL A 146 0.35 -14.53 1.39
N GLY A 147 -0.27 -15.38 2.23
CA GLY A 147 -1.72 -15.57 2.27
C GLY A 147 -2.40 -14.65 3.30
N ASP A 148 -2.24 -13.33 3.15
CA ASP A 148 -2.81 -12.35 4.09
C ASP A 148 -3.69 -11.34 3.36
N THR A 149 -5.00 -11.41 3.60
CA THR A 149 -6.01 -10.56 2.94
C THR A 149 -6.44 -9.36 3.78
N ARG A 150 -5.89 -9.18 4.98
CA ARG A 150 -6.30 -8.12 5.89
C ARG A 150 -6.04 -6.73 5.30
N PHE A 151 -7.10 -5.93 5.20
CA PHE A 151 -7.05 -4.60 4.60
C PHE A 151 -6.44 -4.58 3.19
N THR A 152 -6.64 -5.65 2.42
CA THR A 152 -6.20 -5.66 1.03
C THR A 152 -6.95 -4.59 0.21
N PRO A 153 -6.27 -3.76 -0.58
CA PRO A 153 -6.93 -2.79 -1.46
C PRO A 153 -7.74 -3.46 -2.57
N VAL A 154 -7.45 -4.74 -2.86
CA VAL A 154 -8.20 -5.53 -3.84
C VAL A 154 -9.67 -5.67 -3.44
N GLU A 155 -9.99 -5.67 -2.14
CA GLU A 155 -11.36 -5.73 -1.66
C GLU A 155 -12.22 -4.57 -2.19
N THR A 156 -11.69 -3.35 -2.12
CA THR A 156 -12.37 -2.16 -2.65
C THR A 156 -12.61 -2.32 -4.16
N LEU A 157 -11.60 -2.72 -4.91
CA LEU A 157 -11.70 -2.89 -6.35
C LEU A 157 -12.69 -4.00 -6.75
N VAL A 158 -12.64 -5.14 -6.07
CA VAL A 158 -13.60 -6.26 -6.26
C VAL A 158 -15.03 -5.80 -6.03
N ASN A 159 -15.26 -5.04 -4.96
CA ASN A 159 -16.60 -4.55 -4.64
C ASN A 159 -17.11 -3.55 -5.70
N MET A 160 -16.26 -2.67 -6.19
CA MET A 160 -16.62 -1.71 -7.26
C MET A 160 -16.95 -2.45 -8.57
N VAL A 161 -16.14 -3.41 -8.98
CA VAL A 161 -16.35 -4.22 -10.19
C VAL A 161 -17.63 -5.07 -10.08
N ARG A 162 -17.90 -5.62 -8.90
CA ARG A 162 -19.15 -6.37 -8.63
C ARG A 162 -20.38 -5.47 -8.72
N GLN A 163 -20.31 -4.27 -8.12
CA GLN A 163 -21.38 -3.26 -8.18
C GLN A 163 -21.64 -2.76 -9.61
N ALA A 164 -20.63 -2.77 -10.47
CA ALA A 164 -20.78 -2.48 -11.90
C ALA A 164 -21.42 -3.63 -12.71
N GLY A 165 -21.86 -4.70 -12.06
CA GLY A 165 -22.57 -5.81 -12.69
C GLY A 165 -21.68 -6.87 -13.34
N SER A 166 -20.39 -6.90 -13.06
CA SER A 166 -19.47 -7.91 -13.57
C SER A 166 -19.55 -9.22 -12.80
N THR A 167 -19.30 -10.34 -13.48
CA THR A 167 -19.00 -11.62 -12.86
C THR A 167 -17.54 -11.66 -12.45
N ILE A 168 -17.25 -12.01 -11.19
CA ILE A 168 -15.90 -12.00 -10.64
C ILE A 168 -15.37 -13.41 -10.48
N LYS A 169 -14.13 -13.61 -10.86
CA LYS A 169 -13.29 -14.76 -10.49
C LYS A 169 -12.10 -14.28 -9.70
N LEU A 170 -11.74 -15.04 -8.67
CA LEU A 170 -10.60 -14.76 -7.80
C LEU A 170 -9.61 -15.91 -7.90
N HIS A 171 -8.34 -15.57 -8.00
CA HIS A 171 -7.24 -16.54 -7.97
C HIS A 171 -6.10 -16.01 -7.11
N ASP A 172 -5.61 -16.84 -6.18
CA ASP A 172 -4.42 -16.53 -5.37
C ASP A 172 -3.75 -17.85 -4.94
N PRO A 173 -2.46 -18.07 -5.20
CA PRO A 173 -1.79 -19.33 -4.88
C PRO A 173 -1.63 -19.59 -3.37
N PHE A 174 -1.83 -18.57 -2.53
CA PHE A 174 -1.64 -18.65 -1.07
C PHE A 174 -2.93 -18.50 -0.28
N VAL A 175 -4.06 -18.20 -0.94
CA VAL A 175 -5.39 -17.99 -0.32
C VAL A 175 -6.39 -18.91 -0.99
N SER A 176 -6.93 -19.89 -0.27
CA SER A 176 -8.02 -20.75 -0.76
C SER A 176 -9.41 -20.23 -0.37
N TYR A 177 -9.48 -19.40 0.66
CA TYR A 177 -10.71 -18.80 1.15
C TYR A 177 -10.45 -17.38 1.62
N TRP A 178 -11.29 -16.43 1.21
CA TRP A 178 -11.18 -15.02 1.60
C TRP A 178 -12.23 -14.70 2.65
N GLU A 179 -11.77 -14.58 3.90
CA GLU A 179 -12.64 -14.42 5.07
C GLU A 179 -13.50 -13.16 5.01
N GLU A 180 -12.94 -12.03 4.57
CA GLU A 180 -13.64 -10.75 4.53
C GLU A 180 -14.75 -10.74 3.47
N GLN A 181 -14.57 -11.46 2.37
CA GLN A 181 -15.52 -11.60 1.28
C GLN A 181 -16.41 -12.85 1.40
N LYS A 182 -16.12 -13.75 2.34
CA LYS A 182 -16.80 -15.03 2.58
C LYS A 182 -16.97 -15.86 1.31
N CYS A 183 -15.88 -16.00 0.56
CA CYS A 183 -15.89 -16.74 -0.70
C CYS A 183 -14.60 -17.54 -0.91
N ASP A 184 -14.72 -18.59 -1.72
CA ASP A 184 -13.59 -19.38 -2.17
C ASP A 184 -12.75 -18.60 -3.17
N VAL A 185 -11.44 -18.88 -3.20
CA VAL A 185 -10.45 -18.36 -4.12
C VAL A 185 -9.81 -19.54 -4.84
N GLU A 186 -9.81 -19.51 -6.17
CA GLU A 186 -9.27 -20.58 -7.04
C GLU A 186 -7.73 -20.52 -7.13
#